data_292da766beefc93eeafc6ba03d041a86
#
_entry.id   292da766beefc93eeafc6ba03d041a86
#
_cell.length_a   1.000
_cell.length_b   1.000
_cell.length_c   1.000
_cell.angle_alpha   90.00
_cell.angle_beta   90.00
_cell.angle_gamma   90.00
#
_symmetry.space_group_name_H-M   'P 1'
#
loop_
_entity.id
_entity.type
_entity.pdbx_description
1 polymer ?
#
loop_
_entity_poly.entity_id
_entity_poly.type
_entity_poly.pdbx_seq_one_letter_code
_entity_poly.pdbx_strand_id
1 'polypeptide(L)'
;MKNLQDKVKTTAWSRADALKVRTDDPTTTQPVVSIDFPVMSDEVFIWDTLPLRKYDGNIVSVNGWSVIFTLTADRQPTEYLDTEGNYDIYTDWNNRHGRARICYWYSKDSSNWTFGGRVMAEGVSPTTREWAGTPILLNEQGDIELYYTCVTPGATIVKVKGKISADSLGVTLSGFDEVIELFSADGVYYQTEQQNPYWGFRDPSPFIDPNDGNLYMVFEGNVAGERGSHVITSDDMGDIPPGYDDVGGARYQTGCIGLAAAKDKEGNDWQLLPPLITAVGVNDQTERPHFVFKDGKYYLFTISHKSTYADNLTGPDGVYGFVSDSLFGPYEPLNGSGLVLGNPSSQPLQTYSHCVMPNGLVTSFIDTIPASNGDYDGEYRIGGTEAPTVQIKLEGNRTFMVKQFDYGFIPPMENVVVS
;
A
#
# COMPACT_ATOMS: atom_id res chain seq x y z
N MET A 1 -31.64 5.61 -13.13
CA MET A 1 -30.60 5.04 -12.26
C MET A 1 -29.97 6.21 -11.48
N LYS A 2 -29.80 6.10 -10.15
CA LYS A 2 -28.98 7.10 -9.42
C LYS A 2 -27.58 7.07 -10.02
N ASN A 3 -27.00 8.22 -10.27
CA ASN A 3 -25.62 8.37 -10.70
C ASN A 3 -24.69 7.68 -9.66
N LEU A 4 -23.65 6.98 -10.08
CA LEU A 4 -22.77 6.25 -9.15
C LEU A 4 -22.18 7.15 -8.06
N GLN A 5 -21.85 8.39 -8.41
CA GLN A 5 -21.34 9.36 -7.45
C GLN A 5 -22.31 9.66 -6.31
N ASP A 6 -23.65 9.59 -6.55
CA ASP A 6 -24.67 9.84 -5.54
C ASP A 6 -24.84 8.63 -4.57
N LYS A 7 -24.23 7.50 -4.86
CA LYS A 7 -24.21 6.33 -3.98
C LYS A 7 -23.12 6.41 -2.91
N VAL A 8 -22.01 7.09 -3.22
CA VAL A 8 -20.86 7.16 -2.31
C VAL A 8 -21.23 7.97 -1.09
N LYS A 9 -21.05 7.39 0.07
CA LYS A 9 -21.20 8.00 1.39
C LYS A 9 -19.80 8.15 1.98
N THR A 10 -19.10 9.18 1.54
CA THR A 10 -17.77 9.50 2.07
C THR A 10 -17.79 9.53 3.59
N THR A 11 -16.84 8.85 4.21
CA THR A 11 -16.70 8.77 5.66
C THR A 11 -15.43 9.48 6.09
N ALA A 12 -15.51 10.38 7.07
CA ALA A 12 -14.33 10.98 7.67
C ALA A 12 -13.69 9.97 8.66
N TRP A 13 -12.41 9.69 8.53
CA TRP A 13 -11.60 9.20 9.64
C TRP A 13 -11.36 10.41 10.55
N SER A 14 -12.14 10.47 11.62
CA SER A 14 -12.19 11.68 12.43
C SER A 14 -10.99 11.83 13.36
N ARG A 15 -10.71 13.07 13.79
CA ARG A 15 -9.70 13.34 14.81
C ARG A 15 -10.02 12.61 16.13
N ALA A 16 -11.32 12.53 16.49
CA ALA A 16 -11.77 11.79 17.66
C ALA A 16 -11.46 10.29 17.58
N ASP A 17 -11.50 9.69 16.37
CA ASP A 17 -11.11 8.29 16.18
C ASP A 17 -9.59 8.14 16.23
N ALA A 18 -8.84 9.02 15.56
CA ALA A 18 -7.38 8.99 15.57
C ALA A 18 -6.80 9.17 17.00
N LEU A 19 -7.44 9.96 17.86
CA LEU A 19 -7.07 10.10 19.28
C LEU A 19 -7.21 8.80 20.09
N LYS A 20 -7.96 7.80 19.60
CA LYS A 20 -8.08 6.47 20.23
C LYS A 20 -6.95 5.52 19.88
N VAL A 21 -6.05 5.90 18.95
CA VAL A 21 -4.86 5.09 18.60
C VAL A 21 -4.04 4.83 19.88
N ARG A 22 -3.68 3.59 20.07
CA ARG A 22 -2.80 3.17 21.19
C ARG A 22 -1.59 2.45 20.61
N THR A 23 -0.42 3.06 20.76
CA THR A 23 0.86 2.42 20.48
C THR A 23 1.15 1.41 21.58
N ASP A 24 1.80 0.30 21.22
CA ASP A 24 2.16 -0.79 22.14
C ASP A 24 0.97 -1.57 22.75
N ASP A 25 -0.24 -1.43 22.19
CA ASP A 25 -1.33 -2.36 22.48
C ASP A 25 -1.00 -3.73 21.87
N PRO A 26 -0.89 -4.80 22.67
CA PRO A 26 -0.46 -6.11 22.17
C PRO A 26 -1.40 -6.72 21.12
N THR A 27 -2.62 -6.21 20.96
CA THR A 27 -3.56 -6.66 19.96
C THR A 27 -3.32 -6.05 18.57
N THR A 28 -2.64 -4.91 18.51
CA THR A 28 -2.39 -4.14 17.29
C THR A 28 -0.91 -3.78 17.09
N THR A 29 -0.02 -4.31 17.93
CA THR A 29 1.42 -4.04 17.82
C THR A 29 2.14 -5.29 17.33
N GLN A 30 2.91 -5.15 16.26
CA GLN A 30 3.74 -6.25 15.76
C GLN A 30 4.98 -6.45 16.63
N PRO A 31 5.53 -7.68 16.68
CA PRO A 31 6.76 -7.96 17.41
C PRO A 31 7.94 -7.15 16.90
N VAL A 32 8.91 -6.94 17.79
CA VAL A 32 10.20 -6.34 17.44
C VAL A 32 10.94 -7.20 16.42
N VAL A 33 11.41 -6.61 15.34
CA VAL A 33 12.24 -7.25 14.33
C VAL A 33 13.69 -7.27 14.82
N SER A 34 14.35 -8.45 14.71
CA SER A 34 15.77 -8.58 15.05
C SER A 34 16.64 -7.77 14.08
N ILE A 35 17.75 -7.20 14.59
CA ILE A 35 18.74 -6.56 13.73
C ILE A 35 19.45 -7.58 12.80
N ASP A 36 19.51 -8.85 13.19
CA ASP A 36 20.13 -9.94 12.40
C ASP A 36 19.17 -10.54 11.38
N PHE A 37 18.33 -9.69 10.74
CA PHE A 37 17.40 -10.13 9.72
C PHE A 37 18.12 -10.58 8.43
N PRO A 38 17.59 -11.60 7.71
CA PRO A 38 18.09 -12.00 6.41
C PRO A 38 17.74 -10.95 5.34
N VAL A 39 18.57 -10.82 4.33
CA VAL A 39 18.27 -10.01 3.15
C VAL A 39 18.02 -10.91 1.94
N MET A 40 17.02 -10.56 1.12
CA MET A 40 16.69 -11.30 -0.10
C MET A 40 17.73 -11.07 -1.20
N SER A 41 18.38 -9.91 -1.21
CA SER A 41 19.40 -9.55 -2.20
C SER A 41 20.40 -8.54 -1.66
N ASP A 42 21.68 -8.74 -1.99
CA ASP A 42 22.73 -7.77 -1.74
C ASP A 42 22.88 -6.74 -2.88
N GLU A 43 22.21 -6.95 -4.02
CA GLU A 43 22.32 -6.12 -5.21
C GLU A 43 21.22 -5.06 -5.31
N VAL A 44 20.06 -5.33 -4.72
CA VAL A 44 18.89 -4.45 -4.80
C VAL A 44 18.26 -4.20 -3.44
N PHE A 45 17.60 -3.05 -3.31
CA PHE A 45 16.62 -2.78 -2.27
C PHE A 45 15.23 -3.22 -2.73
N ILE A 46 14.43 -3.73 -1.79
CA ILE A 46 13.06 -4.19 -2.02
C ILE A 46 12.14 -3.47 -1.04
N TRP A 47 11.01 -2.98 -1.55
CA TRP A 47 9.93 -2.44 -0.74
C TRP A 47 8.58 -2.58 -1.47
N ASP A 48 7.48 -2.26 -0.83
CA ASP A 48 6.12 -2.28 -1.39
C ASP A 48 5.74 -3.59 -2.08
N THR A 49 5.76 -4.68 -1.33
CA THR A 49 5.43 -6.01 -1.83
C THR A 49 3.96 -6.15 -2.23
N LEU A 50 3.75 -6.71 -3.40
CA LEU A 50 2.46 -6.87 -4.07
C LEU A 50 2.30 -8.35 -4.47
N PRO A 51 1.63 -9.20 -3.68
CA PRO A 51 1.35 -10.58 -4.06
C PRO A 51 0.46 -10.65 -5.31
N LEU A 52 0.75 -11.61 -6.20
CA LEU A 52 -0.08 -11.89 -7.37
C LEU A 52 -1.48 -12.32 -6.91
N ARG A 53 -2.52 -11.70 -7.44
CA ARG A 53 -3.91 -11.96 -7.04
C ARG A 53 -4.89 -11.91 -8.21
N LYS A 54 -6.14 -12.30 -7.94
CA LYS A 54 -7.28 -12.08 -8.81
C LYS A 54 -8.01 -10.79 -8.46
N TYR A 55 -8.95 -10.38 -9.30
CA TYR A 55 -9.81 -9.23 -9.05
C TYR A 55 -10.73 -9.37 -7.83
N ASP A 56 -10.97 -10.59 -7.35
CA ASP A 56 -11.73 -10.84 -6.11
C ASP A 56 -10.88 -10.68 -4.84
N GLY A 57 -9.61 -10.29 -4.99
CA GLY A 57 -8.65 -10.09 -3.92
C GLY A 57 -7.91 -11.36 -3.48
N ASN A 58 -8.30 -12.54 -3.96
CA ASN A 58 -7.65 -13.79 -3.59
C ASN A 58 -6.22 -13.86 -4.14
N ILE A 59 -5.27 -14.12 -3.25
CA ILE A 59 -3.87 -14.35 -3.62
C ILE A 59 -3.76 -15.70 -4.30
N VAL A 60 -3.00 -15.76 -5.39
CA VAL A 60 -2.82 -16.97 -6.18
C VAL A 60 -1.36 -17.38 -6.29
N SER A 61 -1.15 -18.68 -6.40
CA SER A 61 0.11 -19.28 -6.85
C SER A 61 -0.04 -19.82 -8.28
N VAL A 62 1.05 -19.87 -9.03
CA VAL A 62 1.08 -20.31 -10.42
C VAL A 62 1.91 -21.59 -10.50
N ASN A 63 1.29 -22.70 -10.87
CA ASN A 63 1.93 -24.02 -10.92
C ASN A 63 2.70 -24.39 -9.63
N GLY A 64 2.13 -23.99 -8.47
CA GLY A 64 2.72 -24.19 -7.15
C GLY A 64 3.80 -23.20 -6.74
N TRP A 65 4.04 -22.14 -7.52
CA TRP A 65 4.91 -21.05 -7.16
C TRP A 65 4.13 -19.87 -6.58
N SER A 66 4.50 -19.41 -5.41
CA SER A 66 4.11 -18.09 -4.92
C SER A 66 4.87 -17.02 -5.72
N VAL A 67 4.19 -15.95 -6.11
CA VAL A 67 4.77 -14.87 -6.92
C VAL A 67 4.44 -13.53 -6.26
N ILE A 68 5.46 -12.70 -6.08
CA ILE A 68 5.32 -11.33 -5.59
C ILE A 68 5.95 -10.36 -6.58
N PHE A 69 5.39 -9.17 -6.62
CA PHE A 69 5.96 -8.02 -7.30
C PHE A 69 6.41 -7.03 -6.23
N THR A 70 7.51 -6.34 -6.46
CA THR A 70 8.08 -5.41 -5.48
C THR A 70 8.52 -4.14 -6.18
N LEU A 71 8.46 -3.02 -5.49
CA LEU A 71 9.31 -1.92 -5.86
C LEU A 71 10.76 -2.31 -5.56
N THR A 72 11.62 -2.01 -6.49
CA THR A 72 13.03 -2.42 -6.45
C THR A 72 13.91 -1.29 -6.97
N ALA A 73 15.05 -1.09 -6.32
CA ALA A 73 16.10 -0.18 -6.80
C ALA A 73 17.45 -0.86 -6.68
N ASP A 74 18.25 -0.82 -7.75
CA ASP A 74 19.63 -1.30 -7.71
C ASP A 74 20.42 -0.50 -6.67
N ARG A 75 21.21 -1.18 -5.83
CA ARG A 75 22.16 -0.53 -4.92
C ARG A 75 23.27 0.09 -5.73
N GLN A 76 23.71 1.27 -5.33
CA GLN A 76 24.72 2.05 -6.06
C GLN A 76 25.96 2.36 -5.19
N PRO A 77 26.74 1.34 -4.82
CA PRO A 77 27.85 1.47 -3.89
C PRO A 77 29.03 2.29 -4.43
N THR A 78 29.04 2.63 -5.71
CA THR A 78 30.06 3.48 -6.34
C THR A 78 29.62 4.93 -6.51
N GLU A 79 28.33 5.23 -6.35
CA GLU A 79 27.76 6.58 -6.51
C GLU A 79 27.53 7.25 -5.17
N TYR A 80 27.03 6.49 -4.18
CA TYR A 80 26.74 6.99 -2.84
C TYR A 80 27.88 6.64 -1.88
N LEU A 81 28.79 7.60 -1.72
CA LEU A 81 29.97 7.44 -0.86
C LEU A 81 29.93 8.46 0.28
N ASP A 82 30.41 8.05 1.46
CA ASP A 82 30.62 8.94 2.60
C ASP A 82 31.88 9.82 2.38
N THR A 83 32.21 10.67 3.35
CA THR A 83 33.39 11.57 3.28
C THR A 83 34.73 10.84 3.29
N GLU A 84 34.74 9.55 3.64
CA GLU A 84 35.90 8.68 3.67
C GLU A 84 36.04 7.82 2.42
N GLY A 85 35.00 7.86 1.55
CA GLY A 85 34.93 7.08 0.31
C GLY A 85 34.35 5.68 0.49
N ASN A 86 33.72 5.38 1.64
CA ASN A 86 33.01 4.12 1.85
C ASN A 86 31.55 4.23 1.37
N TYR A 87 30.95 3.09 1.08
CA TYR A 87 29.54 3.05 0.67
C TYR A 87 28.59 3.57 1.76
N ASP A 88 27.89 4.66 1.44
CA ASP A 88 26.83 5.24 2.28
C ASP A 88 25.46 4.64 1.90
N ILE A 89 25.14 3.49 2.47
CA ILE A 89 23.89 2.79 2.26
C ILE A 89 22.64 3.62 2.63
N TYR A 90 22.81 4.59 3.53
CA TYR A 90 21.75 5.50 3.97
C TYR A 90 21.32 6.45 2.88
N THR A 91 22.29 7.17 2.33
CA THR A 91 22.04 8.10 1.23
C THR A 91 21.49 7.33 0.03
N ASP A 92 22.00 6.15 -0.26
CA ASP A 92 21.50 5.29 -1.32
C ASP A 92 20.04 4.87 -1.07
N TRP A 93 19.72 4.37 0.12
CA TRP A 93 18.36 4.02 0.53
C TRP A 93 17.38 5.17 0.41
N ASN A 94 17.76 6.37 0.89
CA ASN A 94 16.91 7.55 0.83
C ASN A 94 16.63 8.03 -0.60
N ASN A 95 17.53 7.75 -1.54
CA ASN A 95 17.41 8.13 -2.95
C ASN A 95 16.77 7.04 -3.83
N ARG A 96 16.41 5.85 -3.28
CA ARG A 96 15.85 4.71 -4.04
C ARG A 96 14.61 5.04 -4.85
N HIS A 97 13.73 5.90 -4.34
CA HIS A 97 12.46 6.26 -4.99
C HIS A 97 12.64 6.91 -6.36
N GLY A 98 13.76 7.60 -6.57
CA GLY A 98 14.08 8.24 -7.86
C GLY A 98 14.38 7.27 -8.99
N ARG A 99 14.68 6.00 -8.67
CA ARG A 99 15.04 4.94 -9.62
C ARG A 99 14.22 3.65 -9.42
N ALA A 100 13.05 3.79 -8.78
CA ALA A 100 12.16 2.66 -8.52
C ALA A 100 11.70 1.98 -9.80
N ARG A 101 11.76 0.65 -9.81
CA ARG A 101 11.23 -0.24 -10.86
C ARG A 101 10.42 -1.35 -10.23
N ILE A 102 9.43 -1.84 -10.94
CA ILE A 102 8.68 -3.02 -10.54
C ILE A 102 9.42 -4.26 -11.03
N CYS A 103 9.82 -5.09 -10.06
CA CYS A 103 10.43 -6.39 -10.30
C CYS A 103 9.54 -7.50 -9.74
N TYR A 104 9.82 -8.75 -10.09
CA TYR A 104 9.09 -9.89 -9.54
C TYR A 104 10.05 -10.93 -8.93
N TRP A 105 9.49 -11.68 -7.98
CA TRP A 105 10.16 -12.77 -7.27
C TRP A 105 9.22 -13.97 -7.19
N TYR A 106 9.78 -15.15 -7.08
CA TYR A 106 8.98 -16.37 -6.96
C TYR A 106 9.60 -17.35 -5.98
N SER A 107 8.76 -18.17 -5.31
CA SER A 107 9.16 -19.14 -4.32
C SER A 107 8.23 -20.36 -4.31
N LYS A 108 8.78 -21.55 -4.00
CA LYS A 108 7.98 -22.77 -3.75
C LYS A 108 7.74 -23.03 -2.28
N ASP A 109 8.60 -22.54 -1.42
CA ASP A 109 8.58 -22.80 0.02
C ASP A 109 8.18 -21.58 0.86
N SER A 110 7.87 -20.46 0.20
CA SER A 110 7.43 -19.21 0.82
C SER A 110 8.47 -18.51 1.69
N SER A 111 9.71 -18.93 1.63
CA SER A 111 10.81 -18.37 2.45
C SER A 111 12.04 -18.07 1.62
N ASN A 112 12.32 -18.90 0.61
CA ASN A 112 13.44 -18.71 -0.30
C ASN A 112 12.92 -18.11 -1.61
N TRP A 113 13.15 -16.83 -1.79
CA TRP A 113 12.69 -16.06 -2.96
C TRP A 113 13.78 -15.97 -4.02
N THR A 114 13.42 -16.32 -5.25
CA THR A 114 14.27 -16.17 -6.42
C THR A 114 13.92 -14.90 -7.16
N PHE A 115 14.91 -14.08 -7.49
CA PHE A 115 14.75 -12.87 -8.29
C PHE A 115 14.44 -13.24 -9.74
N GLY A 116 13.28 -12.81 -10.23
CA GLY A 116 12.85 -13.04 -11.61
C GLY A 116 13.28 -11.94 -12.58
N GLY A 117 13.61 -10.76 -12.06
CA GLY A 117 14.01 -9.60 -12.87
C GLY A 117 12.95 -8.50 -12.92
N ARG A 118 13.19 -7.52 -13.80
CA ARG A 118 12.26 -6.42 -14.07
C ARG A 118 11.03 -6.94 -14.82
N VAL A 119 9.86 -6.41 -14.50
CA VAL A 119 8.61 -6.74 -15.20
C VAL A 119 8.61 -6.14 -16.60
N MET A 120 9.01 -4.89 -16.72
CA MET A 120 9.07 -4.15 -17.98
C MET A 120 10.53 -3.89 -18.39
N ALA A 121 10.79 -3.94 -19.67
CA ALA A 121 12.07 -3.50 -20.24
C ALA A 121 12.25 -1.99 -20.05
N GLU A 122 13.48 -1.54 -20.09
CA GLU A 122 13.79 -0.11 -20.03
C GLU A 122 13.14 0.63 -21.22
N GLY A 123 12.50 1.76 -20.91
CA GLY A 123 11.82 2.61 -21.89
C GLY A 123 10.38 2.19 -22.23
N VAL A 124 9.88 1.09 -21.69
CA VAL A 124 8.45 0.71 -21.83
C VAL A 124 7.57 1.60 -20.97
N SER A 125 7.92 1.76 -19.70
CA SER A 125 7.19 2.69 -18.84
C SER A 125 7.38 4.13 -19.33
N PRO A 126 6.30 4.94 -19.41
CA PRO A 126 6.37 6.33 -19.91
C PRO A 126 7.29 7.23 -19.09
N THR A 127 7.60 6.81 -17.86
CA THR A 127 8.44 7.58 -16.93
C THR A 127 9.59 6.76 -16.41
N THR A 128 10.57 7.44 -15.80
CA THR A 128 11.73 6.79 -15.19
C THR A 128 11.45 6.21 -13.81
N ARG A 129 10.23 6.42 -13.26
CA ARG A 129 9.84 5.96 -11.93
C ARG A 129 8.52 5.20 -12.00
N GLU A 130 8.58 3.94 -11.61
CA GLU A 130 7.44 3.05 -11.45
C GLU A 130 7.15 2.93 -9.95
N TRP A 131 5.96 3.38 -9.52
CA TRP A 131 5.57 3.26 -8.12
C TRP A 131 4.49 2.20 -7.95
N ALA A 132 4.17 1.87 -6.70
CA ALA A 132 3.37 0.72 -6.33
C ALA A 132 2.04 0.58 -7.09
N GLY A 133 1.58 -0.63 -7.17
CA GLY A 133 0.37 -0.99 -7.88
C GLY A 133 -0.11 -2.39 -7.53
N THR A 134 -0.75 -3.09 -8.46
CA THR A 134 -1.35 -4.39 -8.20
C THR A 134 -1.26 -5.30 -9.43
N PRO A 135 -0.63 -6.49 -9.31
CA PRO A 135 -0.64 -7.52 -10.34
C PRO A 135 -1.91 -8.38 -10.24
N ILE A 136 -2.60 -8.57 -11.37
CA ILE A 136 -3.84 -9.33 -11.49
C ILE A 136 -3.68 -10.47 -12.48
N LEU A 137 -3.82 -11.71 -12.03
CA LEU A 137 -3.94 -12.88 -12.91
C LEU A 137 -5.38 -12.98 -13.42
N LEU A 138 -5.55 -12.98 -14.76
CA LEU A 138 -6.86 -12.93 -15.39
C LEU A 138 -7.45 -14.33 -15.64
N ASN A 139 -6.61 -15.30 -15.99
CA ASN A 139 -7.06 -16.63 -16.44
C ASN A 139 -5.97 -17.69 -16.34
N GLU A 140 -6.35 -18.93 -16.68
CA GLU A 140 -5.45 -20.08 -16.74
C GLU A 140 -4.52 -20.09 -17.97
N GLN A 141 -4.70 -19.18 -18.92
CA GLN A 141 -3.77 -18.94 -20.03
C GLN A 141 -2.58 -18.06 -19.62
N GLY A 142 -2.54 -17.66 -18.36
CA GLY A 142 -1.48 -16.85 -17.79
C GLY A 142 -1.52 -15.38 -18.21
N ASP A 143 -2.67 -14.89 -18.71
CA ASP A 143 -2.81 -13.46 -18.97
C ASP A 143 -2.79 -12.70 -17.64
N ILE A 144 -2.00 -11.64 -17.56
CA ILE A 144 -1.80 -10.83 -16.38
C ILE A 144 -1.90 -9.35 -16.71
N GLU A 145 -2.48 -8.57 -15.83
CA GLU A 145 -2.45 -7.10 -15.86
C GLU A 145 -1.71 -6.59 -14.63
N LEU A 146 -0.82 -5.63 -14.85
CA LEU A 146 -0.18 -4.87 -13.77
C LEU A 146 -0.68 -3.44 -13.82
N TYR A 147 -1.39 -3.02 -12.78
CA TYR A 147 -1.78 -1.64 -12.54
C TYR A 147 -0.72 -0.99 -11.66
N TYR A 148 -0.25 0.20 -12.01
CA TYR A 148 0.79 0.87 -11.24
C TYR A 148 0.74 2.39 -11.44
N THR A 149 1.59 3.12 -10.73
CA THR A 149 1.68 4.56 -10.85
C THR A 149 2.93 4.97 -11.61
N CYS A 150 2.76 5.70 -12.70
CA CYS A 150 3.82 6.42 -13.38
C CYS A 150 4.02 7.79 -12.73
N VAL A 151 5.25 8.14 -12.40
CA VAL A 151 5.59 9.40 -11.75
C VAL A 151 6.56 10.19 -12.60
N THR A 152 6.18 11.37 -12.99
CA THR A 152 6.87 12.47 -13.68
C THR A 152 6.57 12.63 -15.17
N PRO A 153 6.21 13.84 -15.59
CA PRO A 153 5.67 14.91 -14.76
C PRO A 153 4.27 14.53 -14.26
N GLY A 154 3.98 14.80 -13.00
CA GLY A 154 2.72 14.41 -12.38
C GLY A 154 2.69 12.94 -11.95
N ALA A 155 1.51 12.48 -11.57
CA ALA A 155 1.23 11.07 -11.29
C ALA A 155 0.02 10.61 -12.10
N THR A 156 0.19 9.49 -12.81
CA THR A 156 -0.85 8.88 -13.66
C THR A 156 -0.96 7.40 -13.30
N ILE A 157 -2.17 6.95 -13.05
CA ILE A 157 -2.46 5.52 -12.90
C ILE A 157 -2.51 4.91 -14.29
N VAL A 158 -1.76 3.84 -14.46
CA VAL A 158 -1.57 3.16 -15.74
C VAL A 158 -1.73 1.66 -15.59
N LYS A 159 -1.85 0.98 -16.72
CA LYS A 159 -1.92 -0.47 -16.80
C LYS A 159 -1.02 -0.99 -17.91
N VAL A 160 -0.38 -2.13 -17.69
CA VAL A 160 0.34 -2.90 -18.70
C VAL A 160 -0.14 -4.36 -18.68
N LYS A 161 -0.25 -4.97 -19.85
CA LYS A 161 -0.65 -6.37 -20.03
C LYS A 161 0.55 -7.23 -20.36
N GLY A 162 0.51 -8.47 -19.92
CA GLY A 162 1.56 -9.45 -20.20
C GLY A 162 1.10 -10.86 -19.92
N LYS A 163 2.05 -11.76 -19.90
CA LYS A 163 1.83 -13.18 -19.59
C LYS A 163 2.76 -13.66 -18.50
N ILE A 164 2.24 -14.57 -17.68
CA ILE A 164 3.00 -15.35 -16.72
C ILE A 164 2.96 -16.83 -17.14
N SER A 165 4.09 -17.48 -17.11
CA SER A 165 4.23 -18.92 -17.26
C SER A 165 5.11 -19.48 -16.17
N ALA A 166 4.93 -20.75 -15.83
CA ALA A 166 5.73 -21.41 -14.80
C ALA A 166 5.90 -22.88 -15.09
N ASP A 167 7.12 -23.38 -14.86
CA ASP A 167 7.46 -24.79 -14.97
C ASP A 167 8.19 -25.31 -13.71
N SER A 168 8.88 -26.42 -13.81
CA SER A 168 9.65 -26.99 -12.68
C SER A 168 10.87 -26.15 -12.30
N LEU A 169 11.35 -25.27 -13.17
CA LEU A 169 12.57 -24.46 -12.99
C LEU A 169 12.27 -23.08 -12.43
N GLY A 170 11.07 -22.52 -12.68
CA GLY A 170 10.74 -21.19 -12.19
C GLY A 170 9.52 -20.56 -12.87
N VAL A 171 9.43 -19.25 -12.70
CA VAL A 171 8.39 -18.40 -13.25
C VAL A 171 8.99 -17.42 -14.24
N THR A 172 8.31 -17.21 -15.36
CA THR A 172 8.73 -16.27 -16.42
C THR A 172 7.60 -15.31 -16.74
N LEU A 173 7.92 -14.04 -16.86
CA LEU A 173 7.04 -12.98 -17.36
C LEU A 173 7.43 -12.56 -18.78
N SER A 174 6.44 -12.20 -19.60
CA SER A 174 6.67 -11.75 -20.99
C SER A 174 5.54 -10.84 -21.48
N GLY A 175 5.78 -10.07 -22.55
CA GLY A 175 4.76 -9.27 -23.24
C GLY A 175 4.32 -8.01 -22.49
N PHE A 176 5.09 -7.53 -21.54
CA PHE A 176 4.84 -6.24 -20.87
C PHE A 176 5.52 -5.10 -21.65
N ASP A 177 4.95 -4.73 -22.78
CA ASP A 177 5.56 -3.84 -23.78
C ASP A 177 4.71 -2.64 -24.19
N GLU A 178 3.43 -2.59 -23.80
CA GLU A 178 2.52 -1.48 -24.10
C GLU A 178 1.78 -1.03 -22.84
N VAL A 179 2.05 0.23 -22.42
CA VAL A 179 1.41 0.85 -21.25
C VAL A 179 0.19 1.65 -21.68
N ILE A 180 -0.93 1.42 -21.01
CA ILE A 180 -2.20 2.13 -21.19
C ILE A 180 -2.37 3.12 -20.04
N GLU A 181 -2.45 4.41 -20.36
CA GLU A 181 -2.80 5.43 -19.38
C GLU A 181 -4.29 5.36 -19.07
N LEU A 182 -4.64 5.36 -17.79
CA LEU A 182 -6.01 5.21 -17.32
C LEU A 182 -6.62 6.54 -16.88
N PHE A 183 -6.00 7.18 -15.88
CA PHE A 183 -6.46 8.47 -15.37
C PHE A 183 -5.44 9.13 -14.43
N SER A 184 -5.60 10.43 -14.25
CA SER A 184 -4.89 11.27 -13.26
C SER A 184 -5.88 11.99 -12.36
N ALA A 185 -5.41 12.70 -11.34
CA ALA A 185 -6.23 13.51 -10.45
C ALA A 185 -7.00 14.59 -11.25
N ASP A 186 -8.28 14.80 -10.86
CA ASP A 186 -9.22 15.63 -11.62
C ASP A 186 -9.37 17.08 -11.11
N GLY A 187 -8.79 17.39 -9.94
CA GLY A 187 -8.96 18.69 -9.27
C GLY A 187 -10.37 18.94 -8.74
N VAL A 188 -11.28 17.96 -8.85
CA VAL A 188 -12.68 18.03 -8.41
C VAL A 188 -12.93 17.18 -7.16
N TYR A 189 -12.49 15.93 -7.19
CA TYR A 189 -12.49 15.05 -6.05
C TYR A 189 -11.10 14.90 -5.43
N TYR A 190 -10.06 14.96 -6.27
CA TYR A 190 -8.67 14.67 -5.89
C TYR A 190 -7.75 15.82 -6.27
N GLN A 191 -6.85 16.20 -5.34
CA GLN A 191 -5.88 17.26 -5.59
C GLN A 191 -4.98 16.94 -6.77
N THR A 192 -4.75 17.96 -7.60
CA THR A 192 -3.72 17.95 -8.63
C THR A 192 -2.41 18.58 -8.12
N GLU A 193 -1.32 18.40 -8.88
CA GLU A 193 -0.04 19.04 -8.62
C GLU A 193 -0.14 20.56 -8.51
N GLN A 194 -1.04 21.19 -9.29
CA GLN A 194 -1.29 22.64 -9.28
C GLN A 194 -1.93 23.10 -7.97
N GLN A 195 -2.82 22.30 -7.39
CA GLN A 195 -3.49 22.61 -6.12
C GLN A 195 -2.59 22.34 -4.92
N ASN A 196 -1.71 21.33 -5.01
CA ASN A 196 -0.79 20.93 -3.93
C ASN A 196 0.49 20.32 -4.51
N PRO A 197 1.67 20.94 -4.40
CA PRO A 197 2.93 20.40 -4.91
C PRO A 197 3.41 19.14 -4.17
N TYR A 198 2.76 18.78 -3.06
CA TYR A 198 3.05 17.59 -2.25
C TYR A 198 1.91 16.56 -2.29
N TRP A 199 1.06 16.63 -3.31
CA TRP A 199 -0.12 15.78 -3.43
C TRP A 199 0.22 14.29 -3.57
N GLY A 200 -0.66 13.42 -3.05
CA GLY A 200 -0.65 11.97 -3.33
C GLY A 200 -1.71 11.64 -4.38
N PHE A 201 -1.35 10.83 -5.36
CA PHE A 201 -2.29 10.21 -6.30
C PHE A 201 -1.62 8.97 -6.88
N ARG A 202 -1.80 7.80 -6.22
CA ARG A 202 -1.02 6.60 -6.51
C ARG A 202 -1.63 5.31 -5.96
N ASP A 203 -0.92 4.20 -6.13
CA ASP A 203 -1.16 2.89 -5.52
C ASP A 203 -2.51 2.27 -5.93
N PRO A 204 -2.75 2.07 -7.24
CA PRO A 204 -4.01 1.52 -7.73
C PRO A 204 -4.22 0.07 -7.30
N SER A 205 -5.42 -0.21 -6.80
CA SER A 205 -5.86 -1.51 -6.36
C SER A 205 -7.22 -1.84 -6.97
N PRO A 206 -7.25 -2.44 -8.17
CA PRO A 206 -8.48 -2.82 -8.86
C PRO A 206 -9.10 -4.07 -8.23
N PHE A 207 -10.43 -4.13 -8.27
CA PHE A 207 -11.21 -5.25 -7.78
C PHE A 207 -12.57 -5.34 -8.48
N ILE A 208 -13.16 -6.53 -8.50
CA ILE A 208 -14.56 -6.74 -8.90
C ILE A 208 -15.41 -6.78 -7.61
N ASP A 209 -16.40 -5.90 -7.55
CA ASP A 209 -17.32 -5.87 -6.43
C ASP A 209 -18.14 -7.19 -6.37
N PRO A 210 -18.08 -7.95 -5.26
CA PRO A 210 -18.78 -9.22 -5.13
C PRO A 210 -20.30 -9.09 -5.21
N ASN A 211 -20.87 -7.91 -5.00
CA ASN A 211 -22.32 -7.71 -5.01
C ASN A 211 -22.89 -7.29 -6.37
N ASP A 212 -22.18 -6.47 -7.13
CA ASP A 212 -22.72 -5.98 -8.42
C ASP A 212 -21.92 -6.48 -9.65
N GLY A 213 -20.77 -7.11 -9.44
CA GLY A 213 -19.93 -7.70 -10.47
C GLY A 213 -19.21 -6.68 -11.35
N ASN A 214 -19.22 -5.39 -10.99
CA ASN A 214 -18.53 -4.34 -11.72
C ASN A 214 -17.09 -4.18 -11.25
N LEU A 215 -16.25 -3.70 -12.16
CA LEU A 215 -14.84 -3.42 -11.89
C LEU A 215 -14.70 -2.01 -11.31
N TYR A 216 -14.07 -1.94 -10.14
CA TYR A 216 -13.72 -0.72 -9.44
C TYR A 216 -12.23 -0.68 -9.11
N MET A 217 -11.75 0.47 -8.67
CA MET A 217 -10.38 0.66 -8.20
C MET A 217 -10.36 1.60 -7.02
N VAL A 218 -9.66 1.23 -5.94
CA VAL A 218 -9.26 2.18 -4.90
C VAL A 218 -7.81 2.60 -5.13
N PHE A 219 -7.49 3.81 -4.69
CA PHE A 219 -6.16 4.41 -4.82
C PHE A 219 -5.95 5.48 -3.74
N GLU A 220 -4.71 5.82 -3.46
CA GLU A 220 -4.39 6.95 -2.60
C GLU A 220 -4.65 8.26 -3.32
N GLY A 221 -5.20 9.24 -2.59
CA GLY A 221 -5.38 10.61 -3.04
C GLY A 221 -5.31 11.61 -1.89
N ASN A 222 -5.38 12.89 -2.27
CA ASN A 222 -5.70 13.99 -1.35
C ASN A 222 -6.99 14.64 -1.80
N VAL A 223 -7.82 15.08 -0.84
CA VAL A 223 -9.10 15.74 -1.12
C VAL A 223 -8.86 17.03 -1.91
N ALA A 224 -9.61 17.23 -3.03
CA ALA A 224 -9.43 18.38 -3.91
C ALA A 224 -9.57 19.72 -3.19
N GLY A 225 -8.81 20.71 -3.64
CA GLY A 225 -8.76 22.08 -3.12
C GLY A 225 -7.32 22.57 -2.97
N GLU A 226 -7.14 23.88 -2.91
CA GLU A 226 -5.83 24.48 -2.71
C GLU A 226 -5.22 24.05 -1.37
N ARG A 227 -3.92 23.77 -1.35
CA ARG A 227 -3.21 23.36 -0.15
C ARG A 227 -3.40 24.35 0.99
N GLY A 228 -3.85 23.84 2.14
CA GLY A 228 -4.10 24.66 3.35
C GLY A 228 -5.39 25.48 3.32
N SER A 229 -6.24 25.35 2.30
CA SER A 229 -7.55 26.01 2.24
C SER A 229 -8.68 25.20 2.87
N HIS A 230 -8.42 23.94 3.24
CA HIS A 230 -9.43 23.06 3.79
C HIS A 230 -9.94 23.54 5.16
N VAL A 231 -11.26 23.47 5.31
CA VAL A 231 -11.94 23.75 6.58
C VAL A 231 -12.19 22.43 7.27
N ILE A 232 -11.70 22.32 8.49
CA ILE A 232 -11.97 21.14 9.33
C ILE A 232 -13.43 21.19 9.76
N THR A 233 -14.23 20.24 9.34
CA THR A 233 -15.66 20.15 9.62
C THR A 233 -15.97 19.44 10.93
N SER A 234 -17.25 19.43 11.34
CA SER A 234 -17.68 18.62 12.48
C SER A 234 -17.46 17.13 12.28
N ASP A 235 -17.58 16.64 11.04
CA ASP A 235 -17.38 15.24 10.71
C ASP A 235 -15.88 14.86 10.80
N ASP A 236 -14.98 15.77 10.37
CA ASP A 236 -13.53 15.59 10.52
C ASP A 236 -13.10 15.62 11.99
N MET A 237 -13.78 16.39 12.82
CA MET A 237 -13.52 16.44 14.27
C MET A 237 -14.04 15.21 14.99
N GLY A 238 -15.28 14.80 14.70
CA GLY A 238 -16.01 13.81 15.50
C GLY A 238 -16.29 14.27 16.92
N ASP A 239 -16.60 13.32 17.82
CA ASP A 239 -16.84 13.58 19.26
C ASP A 239 -15.52 13.79 20.01
N ILE A 240 -14.83 14.89 19.70
CA ILE A 240 -13.50 15.16 20.26
C ILE A 240 -13.59 15.51 21.76
N PRO A 241 -12.72 14.93 22.62
CA PRO A 241 -12.70 15.27 24.05
C PRO A 241 -12.34 16.77 24.28
N PRO A 242 -12.83 17.37 25.37
CA PRO A 242 -12.42 18.74 25.73
C PRO A 242 -10.91 18.90 25.81
N GLY A 243 -10.39 20.00 25.26
CA GLY A 243 -8.94 20.29 25.25
C GLY A 243 -8.20 19.80 24.02
N TYR A 244 -8.87 19.11 23.08
CA TYR A 244 -8.29 18.64 21.81
C TYR A 244 -8.87 19.38 20.58
N ASP A 245 -9.53 20.49 20.79
CA ASP A 245 -10.17 21.33 19.76
C ASP A 245 -9.17 22.26 19.04
N ASP A 246 -7.93 22.39 19.55
CA ASP A 246 -6.87 23.08 18.81
C ASP A 246 -6.35 22.18 17.68
N VAL A 247 -6.68 22.55 16.45
CA VAL A 247 -6.32 21.81 15.24
C VAL A 247 -4.98 22.26 14.64
N GLY A 248 -4.37 23.35 15.13
CA GLY A 248 -3.08 23.84 14.64
C GLY A 248 -3.03 23.95 13.11
N GLY A 249 -2.01 23.31 12.50
CA GLY A 249 -1.81 23.22 11.05
C GLY A 249 -2.59 22.09 10.36
N ALA A 250 -3.51 21.40 11.05
CA ALA A 250 -4.17 20.18 10.55
C ALA A 250 -4.83 20.28 9.18
N ARG A 251 -5.22 21.51 8.75
CA ARG A 251 -5.78 21.77 7.40
C ARG A 251 -4.86 21.41 6.23
N TYR A 252 -3.59 21.13 6.49
CA TYR A 252 -2.63 20.68 5.49
C TYR A 252 -2.65 19.17 5.27
N GLN A 253 -3.20 18.40 6.20
CA GLN A 253 -3.41 16.97 6.06
C GLN A 253 -4.76 16.72 5.38
N THR A 254 -4.71 16.16 4.20
CA THR A 254 -5.88 16.01 3.33
C THR A 254 -5.96 14.63 2.67
N GLY A 255 -5.29 13.63 3.23
CA GLY A 255 -5.27 12.27 2.73
C GLY A 255 -6.68 11.70 2.53
N CYS A 256 -6.87 10.91 1.49
CA CYS A 256 -8.14 10.22 1.24
C CYS A 256 -7.93 8.91 0.47
N ILE A 257 -8.84 7.97 0.65
CA ILE A 257 -8.91 6.76 -0.16
C ILE A 257 -9.89 7.02 -1.30
N GLY A 258 -9.35 7.10 -2.51
CA GLY A 258 -10.09 7.35 -3.73
C GLY A 258 -10.83 6.12 -4.25
N LEU A 259 -11.84 6.37 -5.08
CA LEU A 259 -12.60 5.36 -5.80
C LEU A 259 -12.76 5.75 -7.26
N ALA A 260 -12.56 4.77 -8.15
CA ALA A 260 -12.92 4.87 -9.57
C ALA A 260 -13.75 3.66 -9.98
N ALA A 261 -14.64 3.86 -10.97
CA ALA A 261 -15.44 2.81 -11.59
C ALA A 261 -15.05 2.65 -13.05
N ALA A 262 -14.81 1.43 -13.51
CA ALA A 262 -14.59 1.17 -14.92
C ALA A 262 -15.89 1.37 -15.72
N LYS A 263 -15.78 2.01 -16.88
CA LYS A 263 -16.90 2.22 -17.82
C LYS A 263 -16.97 1.13 -18.87
N ASP A 264 -15.88 0.41 -19.07
CA ASP A 264 -15.79 -0.73 -19.97
C ASP A 264 -15.33 -2.00 -19.24
N LYS A 265 -15.50 -3.15 -19.87
CA LYS A 265 -15.14 -4.45 -19.27
C LYS A 265 -13.63 -4.70 -19.23
N GLU A 266 -12.91 -4.05 -20.11
CA GLU A 266 -11.47 -4.15 -20.25
C GLU A 266 -10.73 -3.29 -19.21
N GLY A 267 -11.43 -2.39 -18.51
CA GLY A 267 -10.85 -1.48 -17.53
C GLY A 267 -9.85 -0.49 -18.17
N ASN A 268 -10.20 0.05 -19.35
CA ASN A 268 -9.38 1.06 -20.02
C ASN A 268 -9.96 2.48 -19.86
N ASP A 269 -11.28 2.62 -19.68
CA ASP A 269 -11.95 3.89 -19.44
C ASP A 269 -12.56 3.90 -18.03
N TRP A 270 -12.27 4.95 -17.23
CA TRP A 270 -12.63 5.05 -15.82
C TRP A 270 -13.38 6.33 -15.53
N GLN A 271 -14.25 6.28 -14.54
CA GLN A 271 -14.90 7.42 -13.93
C GLN A 271 -14.38 7.58 -12.50
N LEU A 272 -13.79 8.72 -12.18
CA LEU A 272 -13.51 9.09 -10.80
C LEU A 272 -14.81 9.33 -10.04
N LEU A 273 -14.87 8.88 -8.80
CA LEU A 273 -15.99 9.00 -7.87
C LEU A 273 -15.51 9.74 -6.61
N PRO A 274 -16.41 10.26 -5.76
CA PRO A 274 -16.01 10.80 -4.47
C PRO A 274 -15.20 9.79 -3.64
N PRO A 275 -14.27 10.24 -2.79
CA PRO A 275 -13.48 9.35 -1.95
C PRO A 275 -14.37 8.54 -0.98
N LEU A 276 -13.97 7.31 -0.69
CA LEU A 276 -14.63 6.46 0.31
C LEU A 276 -14.33 6.94 1.73
N ILE A 277 -13.07 7.26 1.98
CA ILE A 277 -12.55 7.73 3.27
C ILE A 277 -11.85 9.06 3.04
N THR A 278 -12.04 10.01 3.93
CA THR A 278 -11.22 11.22 4.05
C THR A 278 -10.51 11.23 5.39
N ALA A 279 -9.26 11.68 5.40
CA ALA A 279 -8.45 11.87 6.61
C ALA A 279 -8.10 13.36 6.80
N VAL A 280 -9.01 14.26 6.42
CA VAL A 280 -8.83 15.71 6.52
C VAL A 280 -8.62 16.08 7.97
N GLY A 281 -7.51 16.79 8.24
CA GLY A 281 -7.14 17.16 9.60
C GLY A 281 -6.60 16.00 10.46
N VAL A 282 -6.39 14.82 9.88
CA VAL A 282 -5.89 13.63 10.58
C VAL A 282 -4.55 13.17 10.01
N ASN A 283 -4.50 12.84 8.73
CA ASN A 283 -3.30 12.31 8.10
C ASN A 283 -3.23 12.74 6.63
N ASP A 284 -2.02 12.98 6.12
CA ASP A 284 -1.82 13.39 4.72
C ASP A 284 -1.61 12.19 3.78
N GLN A 285 -1.37 11.00 4.32
CA GLN A 285 -1.13 9.78 3.55
C GLN A 285 -2.09 8.66 3.93
N THR A 286 -2.69 8.06 2.90
CA THR A 286 -3.54 6.87 2.95
C THR A 286 -3.09 5.91 1.85
N GLU A 287 -1.81 5.51 1.92
CA GLU A 287 -1.13 4.77 0.87
C GLU A 287 -1.65 3.34 0.74
N ARG A 288 -1.47 2.77 -0.45
CA ARG A 288 -1.73 1.37 -0.80
C ARG A 288 -3.10 0.85 -0.33
N PRO A 289 -4.19 1.58 -0.60
CA PRO A 289 -5.51 1.11 -0.21
C PRO A 289 -5.85 -0.20 -0.93
N HIS A 290 -6.43 -1.14 -0.19
CA HIS A 290 -6.87 -2.42 -0.76
C HIS A 290 -8.01 -3.03 0.04
N PHE A 291 -8.80 -3.87 -0.63
CA PHE A 291 -9.90 -4.58 0.00
C PHE A 291 -9.58 -6.02 0.39
N VAL A 292 -10.17 -6.44 1.49
CA VAL A 292 -10.43 -7.84 1.82
C VAL A 292 -11.94 -8.02 1.98
N PHE A 293 -12.51 -8.90 1.19
CA PHE A 293 -13.94 -9.27 1.27
C PHE A 293 -14.08 -10.49 2.17
N LYS A 294 -14.86 -10.34 3.23
CA LYS A 294 -15.06 -11.44 4.19
C LYS A 294 -16.41 -11.32 4.91
N ASP A 295 -17.12 -12.44 5.02
CA ASP A 295 -18.39 -12.55 5.75
C ASP A 295 -19.42 -11.48 5.29
N GLY A 296 -19.44 -11.17 3.98
CA GLY A 296 -20.33 -10.16 3.38
C GLY A 296 -19.94 -8.71 3.69
N LYS A 297 -18.77 -8.47 4.28
CA LYS A 297 -18.27 -7.13 4.63
C LYS A 297 -17.12 -6.72 3.72
N TYR A 298 -16.96 -5.41 3.59
CA TYR A 298 -15.89 -4.71 2.90
C TYR A 298 -14.89 -4.22 3.94
N TYR A 299 -13.74 -4.89 4.06
CA TYR A 299 -12.61 -4.41 4.87
C TYR A 299 -11.67 -3.64 3.97
N LEU A 300 -11.59 -2.34 4.17
CA LEU A 300 -10.72 -1.42 3.42
C LEU A 300 -9.52 -1.08 4.27
N PHE A 301 -8.33 -1.44 3.80
CA PHE A 301 -7.06 -1.18 4.48
C PHE A 301 -6.29 -0.08 3.77
N THR A 302 -5.47 0.63 4.51
CA THR A 302 -4.49 1.61 4.03
C THR A 302 -3.30 1.64 4.97
N ILE A 303 -2.18 2.18 4.53
CA ILE A 303 -1.01 2.41 5.38
C ILE A 303 -0.77 3.90 5.56
N SER A 304 -0.19 4.27 6.70
CA SER A 304 0.17 5.66 6.99
C SER A 304 1.46 5.71 7.79
N HIS A 305 2.26 6.74 7.51
CA HIS A 305 3.43 7.06 8.31
C HIS A 305 3.08 7.85 9.57
N LYS A 306 3.84 7.63 10.64
CA LYS A 306 3.78 8.44 11.85
C LYS A 306 4.03 9.93 11.56
N SER A 307 4.93 10.23 10.63
CA SER A 307 5.34 11.58 10.27
C SER A 307 4.29 12.39 9.50
N THR A 308 3.23 11.76 9.00
CA THR A 308 2.19 12.42 8.18
C THR A 308 0.92 12.74 8.95
N TYR A 309 0.89 12.43 10.26
CA TYR A 309 -0.21 12.84 11.13
C TYR A 309 -0.24 14.36 11.34
N ALA A 310 -1.44 14.87 11.49
CA ALA A 310 -1.69 16.27 11.82
C ALA A 310 -1.23 16.61 13.24
N ASP A 311 -1.01 17.90 13.49
CA ASP A 311 -0.69 18.43 14.82
C ASP A 311 -1.65 17.89 15.89
N ASN A 312 -1.10 17.57 17.06
CA ASN A 312 -1.79 17.00 18.22
C ASN A 312 -2.38 15.60 18.02
N LEU A 313 -2.03 14.91 16.94
CA LEU A 313 -2.33 13.50 16.70
C LEU A 313 -1.03 12.70 16.53
N THR A 314 -1.13 11.41 16.76
CA THR A 314 -0.01 10.48 16.52
C THR A 314 -0.54 9.06 16.30
N GLY A 315 0.20 8.30 15.55
CA GLY A 315 0.01 6.85 15.36
C GLY A 315 1.33 6.22 14.92
N PRO A 316 1.50 4.90 15.02
CA PRO A 316 2.69 4.23 14.50
C PRO A 316 2.69 4.19 12.97
N ASP A 317 3.84 4.03 12.35
CA ASP A 317 3.92 3.48 11.00
C ASP A 317 3.23 2.12 11.01
N GLY A 318 2.25 1.93 10.11
CA GLY A 318 1.46 0.70 10.14
C GLY A 318 0.28 0.69 9.17
N VAL A 319 -0.51 -0.37 9.27
CA VAL A 319 -1.75 -0.53 8.53
C VAL A 319 -2.94 -0.10 9.39
N TYR A 320 -3.80 0.66 8.75
CA TYR A 320 -5.07 1.14 9.24
C TYR A 320 -6.20 0.53 8.44
N GLY A 321 -7.40 0.45 8.99
CA GLY A 321 -8.50 -0.19 8.29
C GLY A 321 -9.86 0.29 8.74
N PHE A 322 -10.81 0.08 7.85
CA PHE A 322 -12.21 0.47 7.98
C PHE A 322 -13.09 -0.67 7.49
N VAL A 323 -14.30 -0.77 7.99
CA VAL A 323 -15.25 -1.82 7.62
C VAL A 323 -16.61 -1.23 7.28
N SER A 324 -17.26 -1.81 6.26
CA SER A 324 -18.62 -1.45 5.84
C SER A 324 -19.38 -2.69 5.36
N ASP A 325 -20.70 -2.61 5.37
CA ASP A 325 -21.60 -3.58 4.71
C ASP A 325 -21.84 -3.25 3.23
N SER A 326 -21.29 -2.15 2.74
CA SER A 326 -21.44 -1.66 1.36
C SER A 326 -20.15 -1.08 0.82
N LEU A 327 -19.83 -1.35 -0.46
CA LEU A 327 -18.72 -0.70 -1.16
C LEU A 327 -18.75 0.83 -1.01
N PHE A 328 -19.93 1.42 -1.09
CA PHE A 328 -20.12 2.87 -1.09
C PHE A 328 -20.21 3.48 0.31
N GLY A 329 -19.93 2.70 1.37
CA GLY A 329 -19.98 3.15 2.76
C GLY A 329 -21.41 3.28 3.34
N PRO A 330 -21.59 3.90 4.52
CA PRO A 330 -20.49 4.47 5.31
C PRO A 330 -19.57 3.39 5.90
N TYR A 331 -18.35 3.79 6.23
CA TYR A 331 -17.33 2.94 6.84
C TYR A 331 -17.16 3.26 8.32
N GLU A 332 -16.81 2.24 9.12
CA GLU A 332 -16.43 2.38 10.53
C GLU A 332 -14.94 2.06 10.68
N PRO A 333 -14.17 2.85 11.47
CA PRO A 333 -12.77 2.53 11.74
C PRO A 333 -12.65 1.22 12.55
N LEU A 334 -11.80 0.31 12.09
CA LEU A 334 -11.49 -0.92 12.83
C LEU A 334 -10.89 -0.57 14.19
N ASN A 335 -11.18 -1.38 15.20
CA ASN A 335 -10.76 -1.16 16.59
C ASN A 335 -11.21 0.19 17.17
N GLY A 336 -12.10 0.91 16.50
CA GLY A 336 -12.58 2.23 16.88
C GLY A 336 -11.57 3.38 16.68
N SER A 337 -10.32 3.06 16.27
CA SER A 337 -9.26 4.04 15.98
C SER A 337 -8.83 4.02 14.51
N GLY A 338 -9.10 2.94 13.82
CA GLY A 338 -8.54 2.62 12.51
C GLY A 338 -7.25 1.78 12.59
N LEU A 339 -6.46 1.83 13.65
CA LEU A 339 -5.21 1.06 13.74
C LEU A 339 -5.48 -0.44 13.77
N VAL A 340 -4.86 -1.16 12.82
CA VAL A 340 -4.95 -2.63 12.68
C VAL A 340 -3.67 -3.30 13.17
N LEU A 341 -2.51 -2.83 12.69
CA LEU A 341 -1.21 -3.33 13.08
C LEU A 341 -0.18 -2.23 12.87
N GLY A 342 0.62 -1.93 13.91
CA GLY A 342 1.63 -0.89 13.85
C GLY A 342 2.96 -1.30 14.45
N ASN A 343 3.98 -0.52 14.17
CA ASN A 343 5.30 -0.68 14.78
C ASN A 343 5.26 -0.42 16.29
N PRO A 344 6.04 -1.15 17.09
CA PRO A 344 6.23 -0.85 18.50
C PRO A 344 6.97 0.48 18.68
N SER A 345 6.72 1.17 19.81
CA SER A 345 7.40 2.43 20.12
C SER A 345 8.91 2.31 20.25
N SER A 346 9.40 1.12 20.61
CA SER A 346 10.83 0.81 20.70
C SER A 346 11.54 0.71 19.34
N GLN A 347 10.78 0.45 18.27
CA GLN A 347 11.31 0.38 16.88
C GLN A 347 10.28 1.00 15.90
N PRO A 348 10.07 2.31 15.94
CA PRO A 348 8.97 2.97 15.24
C PRO A 348 9.08 2.94 13.71
N LEU A 349 10.27 2.68 13.16
CA LEU A 349 10.54 2.63 11.71
C LEU A 349 10.93 1.22 11.23
N GLN A 350 10.66 0.16 12.02
CA GLN A 350 11.15 -1.18 11.68
C GLN A 350 10.54 -1.75 10.40
N THR A 351 9.26 -1.51 10.15
CA THR A 351 8.57 -2.04 8.97
C THR A 351 7.57 -1.04 8.40
N TYR A 352 7.33 -1.14 7.10
CA TYR A 352 6.31 -0.35 6.42
C TYR A 352 5.67 -1.11 5.25
N SER A 353 4.69 -0.47 4.61
CA SER A 353 4.00 -0.98 3.42
C SER A 353 3.29 -2.32 3.65
N HIS A 354 2.51 -2.38 4.72
CA HIS A 354 1.75 -3.56 5.08
C HIS A 354 0.64 -3.87 4.06
N CYS A 355 0.56 -5.12 3.63
CA CYS A 355 -0.50 -5.64 2.76
C CYS A 355 -1.27 -6.75 3.48
N VAL A 356 -2.55 -6.54 3.71
CA VAL A 356 -3.44 -7.52 4.37
C VAL A 356 -4.05 -8.44 3.32
N MET A 357 -3.83 -9.73 3.47
CA MET A 357 -4.37 -10.77 2.58
C MET A 357 -5.69 -11.35 3.11
N PRO A 358 -6.54 -11.96 2.27
CA PRO A 358 -7.84 -12.52 2.68
C PRO A 358 -7.78 -13.56 3.81
N ASN A 359 -6.67 -14.29 3.93
CA ASN A 359 -6.43 -15.26 5.02
C ASN A 359 -5.94 -14.61 6.32
N GLY A 360 -5.80 -13.29 6.36
CA GLY A 360 -5.32 -12.53 7.52
C GLY A 360 -3.80 -12.46 7.65
N LEU A 361 -3.03 -12.95 6.69
CA LEU A 361 -1.60 -12.69 6.65
C LEU A 361 -1.34 -11.24 6.24
N VAL A 362 -0.35 -10.61 6.87
CA VAL A 362 0.08 -9.24 6.62
C VAL A 362 1.56 -9.26 6.30
N THR A 363 1.90 -8.92 5.07
CA THR A 363 3.30 -8.74 4.64
C THR A 363 3.70 -7.28 4.77
N SER A 364 4.99 -7.03 4.91
CA SER A 364 5.61 -5.70 4.92
C SER A 364 7.09 -5.83 4.59
N PHE A 365 7.77 -4.73 4.36
CA PHE A 365 9.23 -4.72 4.24
C PHE A 365 9.87 -4.15 5.51
N ILE A 366 11.14 -4.51 5.75
CA ILE A 366 11.97 -3.90 6.79
C ILE A 366 12.51 -2.59 6.24
N ASP A 367 12.21 -1.48 6.93
CA ASP A 367 12.75 -0.17 6.59
C ASP A 367 14.09 0.05 7.32
N THR A 368 14.04 0.35 8.61
CA THR A 368 15.22 0.72 9.39
C THR A 368 15.17 0.13 10.80
N ILE A 369 16.18 -0.66 11.16
CA ILE A 369 16.31 -1.26 12.49
C ILE A 369 17.48 -0.60 13.23
N PRO A 370 17.29 -0.04 14.45
CA PRO A 370 18.38 0.51 15.23
C PRO A 370 19.37 -0.58 15.66
N ALA A 371 20.65 -0.28 15.61
CA ALA A 371 21.73 -1.20 15.97
C ALA A 371 21.83 -1.47 17.47
N SER A 372 21.26 -0.59 18.32
CA SER A 372 21.26 -0.75 19.77
C SER A 372 19.93 -0.30 20.36
N ASN A 373 19.24 -1.20 21.04
CA ASN A 373 18.14 -1.00 22.02
C ASN A 373 17.09 0.09 21.73
N GLY A 374 16.80 0.39 20.47
CA GLY A 374 15.72 1.33 20.10
C GLY A 374 16.13 2.79 20.01
N ASP A 375 17.41 3.11 20.21
CA ASP A 375 17.93 4.47 20.01
C ASP A 375 18.30 4.67 18.55
N TYR A 376 17.59 5.58 17.84
CA TYR A 376 17.89 5.98 16.48
C TYR A 376 19.01 7.03 16.39
N ASP A 377 19.59 7.46 17.50
CA ASP A 377 20.74 8.36 17.56
C ASP A 377 22.08 7.63 17.35
N GLY A 378 22.03 6.32 17.16
CA GLY A 378 23.20 5.45 16.96
C GLY A 378 23.25 4.81 15.57
N GLU A 379 24.07 3.76 15.46
CA GLU A 379 24.12 2.93 14.26
C GLU A 379 22.79 2.19 14.08
N TYR A 380 22.34 2.06 12.84
CA TYR A 380 21.14 1.29 12.46
C TYR A 380 21.41 0.50 11.19
N ARG A 381 20.60 -0.50 10.93
CA ARG A 381 20.67 -1.32 9.74
C ARG A 381 19.51 -1.01 8.81
N ILE A 382 19.82 -0.66 7.56
CA ILE A 382 18.83 -0.53 6.49
C ILE A 382 18.32 -1.92 6.11
N GLY A 383 17.01 -2.04 5.98
CA GLY A 383 16.35 -3.25 5.51
C GLY A 383 16.39 -3.38 3.99
N GLY A 384 15.38 -2.87 3.34
CA GLY A 384 15.19 -3.06 1.90
C GLY A 384 14.98 -4.53 1.55
N THR A 385 14.25 -5.27 2.38
CA THR A 385 13.94 -6.69 2.28
C THR A 385 12.60 -7.00 2.94
N GLU A 386 12.03 -8.19 2.71
CA GLU A 386 10.80 -8.61 3.37
C GLU A 386 10.95 -8.70 4.89
N ALA A 387 9.93 -8.24 5.60
CA ALA A 387 9.80 -8.39 7.04
C ALA A 387 9.18 -9.74 7.42
N PRO A 388 9.21 -10.14 8.70
CA PRO A 388 8.43 -11.26 9.18
C PRO A 388 6.95 -11.05 8.90
N THR A 389 6.29 -12.03 8.27
CA THR A 389 4.85 -11.97 8.01
C THR A 389 4.07 -12.14 9.31
N VAL A 390 3.09 -11.28 9.54
CA VAL A 390 2.24 -11.30 10.73
C VAL A 390 0.86 -11.83 10.37
N GLN A 391 0.25 -12.64 11.21
CA GLN A 391 -1.15 -13.02 11.08
C GLN A 391 -2.02 -12.20 12.00
N ILE A 392 -3.07 -11.62 11.43
CA ILE A 392 -4.17 -10.99 12.16
C ILE A 392 -5.46 -11.80 11.99
N LYS A 393 -6.38 -11.63 12.90
CA LYS A 393 -7.74 -12.13 12.82
C LYS A 393 -8.70 -10.95 12.64
N LEU A 394 -9.64 -11.09 11.72
CA LEU A 394 -10.72 -10.12 11.47
C LEU A 394 -12.03 -10.67 12.08
N GLU A 395 -12.64 -9.94 12.99
CA GLU A 395 -13.91 -10.27 13.65
C GLU A 395 -14.80 -9.04 13.73
N GLY A 396 -15.76 -8.93 12.82
CA GLY A 396 -16.64 -7.76 12.74
C GLY A 396 -15.85 -6.46 12.52
N ASN A 397 -15.89 -5.53 13.45
CA ASN A 397 -15.12 -4.29 13.42
C ASN A 397 -13.82 -4.35 14.26
N ARG A 398 -13.35 -5.56 14.62
CA ARG A 398 -12.15 -5.77 15.43
C ARG A 398 -11.09 -6.55 14.67
N THR A 399 -9.83 -6.25 14.99
CA THR A 399 -8.67 -7.02 14.54
C THR A 399 -7.81 -7.41 15.73
N PHE A 400 -7.10 -8.53 15.58
CA PHE A 400 -6.20 -9.03 16.63
C PHE A 400 -4.96 -9.62 15.98
N MET A 401 -3.79 -9.18 16.42
CA MET A 401 -2.53 -9.84 16.11
C MET A 401 -2.54 -11.24 16.74
N VAL A 402 -2.20 -12.27 15.95
CA VAL A 402 -2.26 -13.68 16.38
C VAL A 402 -0.88 -14.27 16.58
N LYS A 403 -0.03 -14.17 15.55
CA LYS A 403 1.34 -14.72 15.56
C LYS A 403 2.17 -14.11 14.44
N GLN A 404 3.48 -14.34 14.52
CA GLN A 404 4.46 -13.99 13.51
C GLN A 404 4.99 -15.28 12.84
N PHE A 405 5.28 -15.17 11.56
CA PHE A 405 5.95 -16.19 10.74
C PHE A 405 7.35 -15.72 10.35
N ASP A 406 8.04 -16.52 9.55
CA ASP A 406 9.33 -16.17 8.97
C ASP A 406 9.26 -14.97 8.02
N TYR A 407 10.41 -14.46 7.62
CA TYR A 407 10.55 -13.32 6.73
C TYR A 407 9.96 -13.63 5.35
N GLY A 408 9.11 -12.73 4.86
CA GLY A 408 8.47 -12.87 3.55
C GLY A 408 7.60 -14.10 3.39
N PHE A 409 7.07 -14.69 4.47
CA PHE A 409 6.28 -15.89 4.42
C PHE A 409 4.92 -15.64 3.73
N ILE A 410 4.80 -16.11 2.49
CA ILE A 410 3.56 -16.11 1.70
C ILE A 410 3.35 -17.52 1.16
N PRO A 411 2.57 -18.38 1.86
CA PRO A 411 2.36 -19.76 1.45
C PRO A 411 1.65 -19.83 0.10
N PRO A 412 1.84 -20.89 -0.68
CA PRO A 412 1.02 -21.13 -1.85
C PRO A 412 -0.45 -21.11 -1.45
N MET A 413 -1.20 -20.21 -2.08
CA MET A 413 -2.63 -20.02 -1.87
C MET A 413 -3.43 -20.82 -2.91
N GLU A 414 -4.48 -20.25 -3.46
CA GLU A 414 -5.19 -20.84 -4.58
C GLU A 414 -4.22 -21.10 -5.74
N ASN A 415 -3.99 -22.39 -6.06
CA ASN A 415 -3.07 -22.73 -7.14
C ASN A 415 -3.78 -22.69 -8.49
N VAL A 416 -3.34 -21.81 -9.37
CA VAL A 416 -3.79 -21.72 -10.75
C VAL A 416 -2.77 -22.43 -11.64
N VAL A 417 -3.24 -23.44 -12.38
CA VAL A 417 -2.41 -24.12 -13.37
C VAL A 417 -2.47 -23.34 -14.67
N VAL A 418 -1.37 -22.67 -15.00
CA VAL A 418 -1.23 -21.96 -16.28
C VAL A 418 -0.62 -22.90 -17.33
N SER A 419 -1.13 -22.83 -18.56
CA SER A 419 -0.75 -23.67 -19.69
C SER A 419 0.32 -23.02 -20.57
#